data_c3859c75aa7eca0372a6c7dde2ea6cd7
#
_entry.id   c3859c75aa7eca0372a6c7dde2ea6cd7
#
_cell.length_a   1.000
_cell.length_b   1.000
_cell.length_c   1.000
_cell.angle_alpha   90.00
_cell.angle_beta   90.00
_cell.angle_gamma   90.00
#
_symmetry.space_group_name_H-M   'P 1'
#
loop_
_entity.id
_entity.type
_entity.pdbx_description
1 polymer ?
#
loop_
_entity_poly.entity_id
_entity_poly.type
_entity_poly.pdbx_seq_one_letter_code
_entity_poly.pdbx_strand_id
1 'polypeptide(L)'
;MAKNTATQLLDVAERLFASQGFDGVSIASIADELGLTKQALLHHFGSKEALFGAVLQRISDQFQSLLVPSKAEQVNAAQQLEMRLLELYRAIRLKPAQSQLLMRELLDNNRRAASAKRWYLKPLLLQLMACVRDAPAWAKADDAQALALVYQLLGAINYFAISKPTLEGIFGDETYAALDTVFEQQLRALISAALASSTAPSVSSDGLSINLQM
;
A
#
# COMPACT_ATOMS: atom_id res chain seq x y z
N MET A 1 24.67 -15.68 -4.10
CA MET A 1 25.18 -14.36 -4.52
C MET A 1 25.10 -13.41 -3.34
N ALA A 2 26.20 -12.74 -2.98
CA ALA A 2 26.17 -11.70 -1.93
C ALA A 2 25.23 -10.56 -2.37
N LYS A 3 24.29 -10.16 -1.49
CA LYS A 3 23.44 -8.97 -1.75
C LYS A 3 24.34 -7.75 -1.89
N ASN A 4 24.09 -6.92 -2.90
CA ASN A 4 24.75 -5.63 -3.07
C ASN A 4 24.54 -4.77 -1.81
N THR A 5 25.53 -4.04 -1.36
CA THR A 5 25.51 -3.14 -0.19
C THR A 5 24.31 -2.19 -0.20
N ALA A 6 23.97 -1.63 -1.35
CA ALA A 6 22.79 -0.77 -1.48
C ALA A 6 21.48 -1.50 -1.14
N THR A 7 21.34 -2.77 -1.55
CA THR A 7 20.17 -3.59 -1.20
C THR A 7 20.10 -3.88 0.29
N GLN A 8 21.23 -4.18 0.93
CA GLN A 8 21.30 -4.42 2.38
C GLN A 8 20.94 -3.15 3.16
N LEU A 9 21.42 -1.98 2.72
CA LEU A 9 21.08 -0.70 3.30
C LEU A 9 19.58 -0.40 3.19
N LEU A 10 18.94 -0.71 2.05
CA LEU A 10 17.50 -0.58 1.88
C LEU A 10 16.72 -1.54 2.79
N ASP A 11 17.19 -2.79 2.98
CA ASP A 11 16.54 -3.76 3.88
C ASP A 11 16.54 -3.28 5.34
N VAL A 12 17.68 -2.77 5.81
CA VAL A 12 17.83 -2.20 7.16
C VAL A 12 16.98 -0.94 7.30
N ALA A 13 17.06 -0.03 6.31
CA ALA A 13 16.30 1.22 6.32
C ALA A 13 14.78 0.97 6.35
N GLU A 14 14.26 0.04 5.54
CA GLU A 14 12.85 -0.34 5.51
C GLU A 14 12.38 -0.77 6.90
N ARG A 15 13.12 -1.65 7.56
CA ARG A 15 12.79 -2.15 8.89
C ARG A 15 12.82 -1.05 9.97
N LEU A 16 13.87 -0.24 9.98
CA LEU A 16 14.01 0.83 10.96
C LEU A 16 12.96 1.92 10.77
N PHE A 17 12.74 2.38 9.53
CA PHE A 17 11.69 3.37 9.24
C PHE A 17 10.28 2.84 9.57
N ALA A 18 10.01 1.57 9.34
CA ALA A 18 8.73 0.96 9.69
C ALA A 18 8.49 0.96 11.20
N SER A 19 9.52 0.66 12.00
CA SER A 19 9.40 0.56 13.47
C SER A 19 9.46 1.90 14.18
N GLN A 20 10.33 2.83 13.74
CA GLN A 20 10.64 4.07 14.47
C GLN A 20 10.14 5.34 13.77
N GLY A 21 9.62 5.22 12.53
CA GLY A 21 9.25 6.35 11.69
C GLY A 21 10.46 7.07 11.07
N PHE A 22 10.18 8.03 10.18
CA PHE A 22 11.23 8.78 9.50
C PHE A 22 12.11 9.54 10.49
N ASP A 23 11.51 10.29 11.41
CA ASP A 23 12.25 11.18 12.33
C ASP A 23 13.06 10.41 13.38
N GLY A 24 12.57 9.24 13.82
CA GLY A 24 13.22 8.40 14.84
C GLY A 24 14.49 7.67 14.37
N VAL A 25 14.77 7.62 13.07
CA VAL A 25 15.91 6.88 12.51
C VAL A 25 17.03 7.83 12.11
N SER A 26 18.28 7.50 12.43
CA SER A 26 19.46 8.22 11.96
C SER A 26 20.16 7.47 10.82
N ILE A 27 20.87 8.21 9.95
CA ILE A 27 21.74 7.60 8.93
C ILE A 27 22.85 6.75 9.58
N ALA A 28 23.37 7.19 10.71
CA ALA A 28 24.39 6.47 11.45
C ALA A 28 23.86 5.10 11.92
N SER A 29 22.67 5.07 12.54
CA SER A 29 22.08 3.81 13.02
C SER A 29 21.83 2.80 11.92
N ILE A 30 21.49 3.23 10.70
CA ILE A 30 21.32 2.34 9.54
C ILE A 30 22.69 1.79 9.08
N ALA A 31 23.70 2.65 9.02
CA ALA A 31 25.05 2.24 8.58
C ALA A 31 25.71 1.30 9.59
N ASP A 32 25.58 1.58 10.88
CA ASP A 32 26.18 0.81 11.99
C ASP A 32 25.66 -0.64 12.01
N GLU A 33 24.41 -0.91 11.66
CA GLU A 33 23.88 -2.28 11.58
C GLU A 33 24.58 -3.15 10.54
N LEU A 34 25.23 -2.55 9.56
CA LEU A 34 25.97 -3.25 8.52
C LEU A 34 27.50 -3.10 8.69
N GLY A 35 27.95 -2.50 9.79
CA GLY A 35 29.36 -2.19 10.02
C GLY A 35 29.92 -1.17 9.03
N LEU A 36 29.07 -0.31 8.48
CA LEU A 36 29.43 0.72 7.50
C LEU A 36 29.54 2.10 8.16
N THR A 37 30.31 2.99 7.53
CA THR A 37 30.35 4.38 7.97
C THR A 37 29.15 5.16 7.44
N LYS A 38 28.74 6.24 8.17
CA LYS A 38 27.74 7.20 7.70
C LYS A 38 28.06 7.74 6.28
N GLN A 39 29.34 7.99 6.01
CA GLN A 39 29.82 8.48 4.71
C GLN A 39 29.58 7.46 3.58
N ALA A 40 29.82 6.18 3.87
CA ALA A 40 29.55 5.12 2.89
C ALA A 40 28.06 5.06 2.51
N LEU A 41 27.16 5.18 3.48
CA LEU A 41 25.70 5.26 3.21
C LEU A 41 25.36 6.51 2.40
N LEU A 42 25.87 7.67 2.79
CA LEU A 42 25.64 8.94 2.07
C LEU A 42 26.20 8.92 0.65
N HIS A 43 27.28 8.18 0.40
CA HIS A 43 27.80 7.97 -0.94
C HIS A 43 26.81 7.19 -1.82
N HIS A 44 26.05 6.23 -1.25
CA HIS A 44 25.05 5.46 -2.00
C HIS A 44 23.74 6.23 -2.25
N PHE A 45 23.26 7.00 -1.28
CA PHE A 45 21.91 7.56 -1.32
C PHE A 45 21.85 9.09 -1.23
N GLY A 46 22.95 9.75 -0.88
CA GLY A 46 23.04 11.19 -0.79
C GLY A 46 22.46 11.78 0.50
N SER A 47 21.22 11.45 0.86
CA SER A 47 20.54 11.96 2.06
C SER A 47 19.61 10.93 2.68
N LYS A 48 19.12 11.23 3.89
CA LYS A 48 18.11 10.42 4.58
C LYS A 48 16.78 10.42 3.81
N GLU A 49 16.39 11.56 3.27
CA GLU A 49 15.20 11.74 2.47
C GLU A 49 15.27 10.91 1.18
N ALA A 50 16.43 10.90 0.52
CA ALA A 50 16.64 10.11 -0.69
C ALA A 50 16.62 8.61 -0.39
N LEU A 51 17.23 8.17 0.72
CA LEU A 51 17.16 6.78 1.17
C LEU A 51 15.71 6.38 1.49
N PHE A 52 14.98 7.21 2.23
CA PHE A 52 13.57 6.97 2.55
C PHE A 52 12.70 6.87 1.28
N GLY A 53 12.92 7.81 0.36
CA GLY A 53 12.27 7.77 -0.96
C GLY A 53 12.59 6.50 -1.75
N ALA A 54 13.83 6.01 -1.70
CA ALA A 54 14.23 4.76 -2.35
C ALA A 54 13.56 3.53 -1.71
N VAL A 55 13.33 3.54 -0.39
CA VAL A 55 12.55 2.49 0.30
C VAL A 55 11.10 2.51 -0.17
N LEU A 56 10.44 3.68 -0.19
CA LEU A 56 9.04 3.81 -0.65
C LEU A 56 8.90 3.42 -2.13
N GLN A 57 9.85 3.81 -2.98
CA GLN A 57 9.87 3.41 -4.38
C GLN A 57 9.98 1.89 -4.54
N ARG A 58 10.88 1.25 -3.79
CA ARG A 58 11.06 -0.21 -3.80
C ARG A 58 9.75 -0.94 -3.40
N ILE A 59 9.06 -0.48 -2.37
CA ILE A 59 7.77 -1.04 -1.96
C ILE A 59 6.73 -0.87 -3.07
N SER A 60 6.65 0.33 -3.66
CA SER A 60 5.75 0.61 -4.78
C SER A 60 6.01 -0.31 -5.97
N ASP A 61 7.28 -0.48 -6.37
CA ASP A 61 7.68 -1.33 -7.49
C ASP A 61 7.35 -2.80 -7.23
N GLN A 62 7.55 -3.29 -5.99
CA GLN A 62 7.19 -4.64 -5.59
C GLN A 62 5.68 -4.86 -5.73
N PHE A 63 4.85 -3.95 -5.24
CA PHE A 63 3.40 -4.07 -5.34
C PHE A 63 2.91 -3.95 -6.79
N GLN A 64 3.48 -3.05 -7.58
CA GLN A 64 3.18 -2.94 -9.01
C GLN A 64 3.48 -4.23 -9.77
N SER A 65 4.57 -4.92 -9.42
CA SER A 65 4.94 -6.17 -10.08
C SER A 65 3.90 -7.29 -9.88
N LEU A 66 3.15 -7.27 -8.77
CA LEU A 66 2.05 -8.20 -8.51
C LEU A 66 0.80 -7.91 -9.36
N LEU A 67 0.69 -6.70 -9.89
CA LEU A 67 -0.45 -6.28 -10.71
C LEU A 67 -0.25 -6.54 -12.21
N VAL A 68 0.91 -7.04 -12.62
CA VAL A 68 1.19 -7.36 -14.04
C VAL A 68 0.37 -8.58 -14.46
N PRO A 69 -0.34 -8.55 -15.61
CA PRO A 69 -1.09 -9.69 -16.10
C PRO A 69 -0.23 -10.93 -16.29
N SER A 70 -0.64 -12.06 -15.74
CA SER A 70 -0.12 -13.36 -16.18
C SER A 70 -0.70 -13.69 -17.55
N LYS A 71 0.13 -14.06 -18.52
CA LYS A 71 -0.30 -14.40 -19.89
C LYS A 71 -1.09 -15.72 -19.97
N ALA A 72 -1.20 -16.45 -18.86
CA ALA A 72 -1.70 -17.82 -18.84
C ALA A 72 -3.20 -17.96 -18.50
N GLU A 73 -3.90 -16.88 -18.13
CA GLU A 73 -5.24 -17.01 -17.57
C GLU A 73 -6.32 -16.51 -18.51
N GLN A 74 -7.15 -17.44 -18.98
CA GLN A 74 -8.40 -17.17 -19.70
C GLN A 74 -9.53 -16.79 -18.71
N VAL A 75 -9.26 -15.81 -17.84
CA VAL A 75 -10.22 -15.28 -16.87
C VAL A 75 -10.61 -13.85 -17.25
N ASN A 76 -11.81 -13.43 -16.89
CA ASN A 76 -12.27 -12.07 -17.18
C ASN A 76 -11.53 -11.02 -16.33
N ALA A 77 -11.61 -9.75 -16.71
CA ALA A 77 -10.89 -8.65 -16.07
C ALA A 77 -11.21 -8.52 -14.57
N ALA A 78 -12.47 -8.73 -14.16
CA ALA A 78 -12.86 -8.68 -12.75
C ALA A 78 -12.18 -9.79 -11.92
N GLN A 79 -12.16 -11.00 -12.44
CA GLN A 79 -11.46 -12.13 -11.80
C GLN A 79 -9.95 -11.90 -11.75
N GLN A 80 -9.35 -11.35 -12.81
CA GLN A 80 -7.94 -10.99 -12.80
C GLN A 80 -7.61 -9.97 -11.71
N LEU A 81 -8.42 -8.92 -11.55
CA LEU A 81 -8.21 -7.93 -10.50
C LEU A 81 -8.41 -8.53 -9.11
N GLU A 82 -9.44 -9.38 -8.92
CA GLU A 82 -9.64 -10.11 -7.66
C GLU A 82 -8.39 -10.90 -7.27
N MET A 83 -7.88 -11.72 -8.20
CA MET A 83 -6.68 -12.54 -7.95
C MET A 83 -5.47 -11.67 -7.56
N ARG A 84 -5.22 -10.57 -8.27
CA ARG A 84 -4.11 -9.65 -7.99
C ARG A 84 -4.24 -8.95 -6.65
N LEU A 85 -5.44 -8.53 -6.27
CA LEU A 85 -5.69 -7.91 -4.97
C LEU A 85 -5.48 -8.92 -3.83
N LEU A 86 -5.82 -10.19 -4.03
CA LEU A 86 -5.53 -11.25 -3.06
C LEU A 86 -4.04 -11.57 -2.98
N GLU A 87 -3.32 -11.55 -4.10
CA GLU A 87 -1.85 -11.68 -4.10
C GLU A 87 -1.20 -10.49 -3.38
N LEU A 88 -1.68 -9.28 -3.61
CA LEU A 88 -1.23 -8.08 -2.90
C LEU A 88 -1.50 -8.22 -1.39
N TYR A 89 -2.70 -8.67 -0.99
CA TYR A 89 -3.03 -8.95 0.40
C TYR A 89 -2.06 -9.94 1.05
N ARG A 90 -1.79 -11.08 0.38
CA ARG A 90 -0.86 -12.09 0.88
C ARG A 90 0.58 -11.56 0.99
N ALA A 91 1.04 -10.78 0.00
CA ALA A 91 2.36 -10.15 0.02
C ALA A 91 2.50 -9.16 1.20
N ILE A 92 1.47 -8.35 1.44
CA ILE A 92 1.41 -7.41 2.56
C ILE A 92 1.45 -8.15 3.89
N ARG A 93 0.72 -9.25 4.03
CA ARG A 93 0.72 -10.07 5.25
C ARG A 93 2.08 -10.70 5.57
N LEU A 94 2.84 -11.07 4.54
CA LEU A 94 4.20 -11.60 4.71
C LEU A 94 5.19 -10.52 5.17
N LYS A 95 4.90 -9.24 4.91
CA LYS A 95 5.77 -8.11 5.25
C LYS A 95 4.98 -6.95 5.86
N PRO A 96 4.38 -7.12 7.05
CA PRO A 96 3.54 -6.09 7.67
C PRO A 96 4.28 -4.77 7.93
N ALA A 97 5.60 -4.81 8.05
CA ALA A 97 6.44 -3.61 8.17
C ALA A 97 6.28 -2.64 6.99
N GLN A 98 6.04 -3.15 5.78
CA GLN A 98 5.80 -2.31 4.60
C GLN A 98 4.47 -1.54 4.73
N SER A 99 3.39 -2.20 5.16
CA SER A 99 2.12 -1.55 5.45
C SER A 99 2.23 -0.54 6.58
N GLN A 100 2.92 -0.88 7.66
CA GLN A 100 3.17 0.07 8.76
C GLN A 100 3.88 1.32 8.25
N LEU A 101 4.90 1.18 7.41
CA LEU A 101 5.63 2.30 6.84
C LEU A 101 4.71 3.17 5.95
N LEU A 102 3.92 2.57 5.08
CA LEU A 102 2.99 3.28 4.21
C LEU A 102 1.89 4.02 5.01
N MET A 103 1.35 3.40 6.06
CA MET A 103 0.36 4.03 6.93
C MET A 103 0.97 5.19 7.73
N ARG A 104 2.20 5.03 8.24
CA ARG A 104 2.93 6.15 8.87
C ARG A 104 3.16 7.29 7.88
N GLU A 105 3.58 7.00 6.65
CA GLU A 105 3.75 8.01 5.62
C GLU A 105 2.46 8.78 5.34
N LEU A 106 1.30 8.11 5.29
CA LEU A 106 0.00 8.77 5.12
C LEU A 106 -0.34 9.71 6.30
N LEU A 107 -0.01 9.32 7.54
CA LEU A 107 -0.29 10.13 8.73
C LEU A 107 0.68 11.31 8.86
N ASP A 108 1.96 11.10 8.56
CA ASP A 108 3.03 12.11 8.74
C ASP A 108 3.15 13.07 7.55
N ASN A 109 2.44 12.76 6.46
CA ASN A 109 2.62 13.41 5.17
C ASN A 109 2.19 14.88 5.14
N ASN A 110 1.32 15.33 6.04
CA ASN A 110 0.86 16.73 6.06
C ASN A 110 2.04 17.72 6.17
N ARG A 111 3.15 17.34 6.80
CA ARG A 111 4.36 18.17 6.90
C ARG A 111 5.24 18.08 5.64
N ARG A 112 5.23 16.94 4.95
CA ARG A 112 6.04 16.66 3.76
C ARG A 112 5.30 16.90 2.45
N ALA A 113 3.97 16.86 2.46
CA ALA A 113 3.12 17.00 1.27
C ALA A 113 3.40 18.28 0.48
N ALA A 114 3.65 19.40 1.16
CA ALA A 114 3.97 20.67 0.53
C ALA A 114 5.35 20.67 -0.18
N SER A 115 6.25 19.77 0.22
CA SER A 115 7.61 19.62 -0.34
C SER A 115 7.79 18.38 -1.20
N ALA A 116 6.83 17.45 -1.21
CA ALA A 116 6.90 16.20 -1.93
C ALA A 116 6.72 16.43 -3.43
N LYS A 117 7.82 16.59 -4.15
CA LYS A 117 7.85 16.65 -5.61
C LYS A 117 7.45 15.31 -6.27
N ARG A 118 7.42 14.21 -5.53
CA ARG A 118 7.20 12.87 -6.04
C ARG A 118 6.37 12.03 -5.07
N TRP A 119 5.26 11.51 -5.57
CA TRP A 119 4.40 10.56 -4.86
C TRP A 119 4.74 9.14 -5.32
N TYR A 120 5.50 8.41 -4.52
CA TYR A 120 5.98 7.06 -4.87
C TYR A 120 4.85 6.06 -5.11
N LEU A 121 3.70 6.23 -4.43
CA LEU A 121 2.53 5.35 -4.58
C LEU A 121 1.62 5.75 -5.75
N LYS A 122 1.80 6.91 -6.37
CA LYS A 122 0.93 7.36 -7.47
C LYS A 122 0.88 6.36 -8.64
N PRO A 123 2.00 5.80 -9.13
CA PRO A 123 1.97 4.81 -10.20
C PRO A 123 1.18 3.56 -9.84
N LEU A 124 1.30 3.06 -8.58
CA LEU A 124 0.53 1.92 -8.09
C LEU A 124 -0.97 2.21 -8.09
N LEU A 125 -1.38 3.38 -7.59
CA LEU A 125 -2.79 3.78 -7.57
C LEU A 125 -3.36 3.90 -8.98
N LEU A 126 -2.64 4.53 -9.91
CA LEU A 126 -3.06 4.64 -11.30
C LEU A 126 -3.22 3.28 -11.98
N GLN A 127 -2.31 2.34 -11.70
CA GLN A 127 -2.40 0.97 -12.24
C GLN A 127 -3.62 0.23 -11.67
N LEU A 128 -3.89 0.34 -10.36
CA LEU A 128 -5.10 -0.24 -9.75
C LEU A 128 -6.38 0.38 -10.30
N MET A 129 -6.43 1.70 -10.49
CA MET A 129 -7.57 2.37 -11.12
C MET A 129 -7.81 1.89 -12.56
N ALA A 130 -6.74 1.68 -13.33
CA ALA A 130 -6.84 1.10 -14.67
C ALA A 130 -7.43 -0.32 -14.61
N CYS A 131 -6.91 -1.17 -13.72
CA CYS A 131 -7.45 -2.53 -13.54
C CYS A 131 -8.92 -2.54 -13.11
N VAL A 132 -9.37 -1.58 -12.29
CA VAL A 132 -10.80 -1.42 -11.94
C VAL A 132 -11.61 -1.13 -13.20
N ARG A 133 -11.15 -0.23 -14.06
CA ARG A 133 -11.85 0.14 -15.31
C ARG A 133 -11.87 -0.98 -16.37
N ASP A 134 -10.95 -1.94 -16.29
CA ASP A 134 -11.00 -3.14 -17.15
C ASP A 134 -12.20 -4.04 -16.83
N ALA A 135 -12.78 -3.93 -15.62
CA ALA A 135 -14.02 -4.64 -15.29
C ALA A 135 -15.22 -3.97 -15.99
N PRO A 136 -16.09 -4.74 -16.70
CA PRO A 136 -17.15 -4.15 -17.52
C PRO A 136 -18.10 -3.20 -16.77
N ALA A 137 -18.42 -3.50 -15.52
CA ALA A 137 -19.30 -2.65 -14.69
C ALA A 137 -18.66 -1.28 -14.35
N TRP A 138 -17.33 -1.16 -14.44
CA TRP A 138 -16.53 0.02 -14.10
C TRP A 138 -15.90 0.71 -15.30
N ALA A 139 -16.17 0.24 -16.52
CA ALA A 139 -15.52 0.75 -17.75
C ALA A 139 -15.75 2.25 -18.01
N LYS A 140 -16.80 2.82 -17.43
CA LYS A 140 -17.15 4.26 -17.53
C LYS A 140 -16.86 5.04 -16.24
N ALA A 141 -16.20 4.41 -15.26
CA ALA A 141 -15.89 5.09 -14.00
C ALA A 141 -14.88 6.23 -14.22
N ASP A 142 -15.18 7.38 -13.64
CA ASP A 142 -14.26 8.50 -13.59
C ASP A 142 -13.12 8.24 -12.59
N ASP A 143 -12.17 9.18 -12.49
CA ASP A 143 -11.02 9.04 -11.60
C ASP A 143 -11.42 8.97 -10.13
N ALA A 144 -12.40 9.75 -9.70
CA ALA A 144 -12.85 9.76 -8.31
C ALA A 144 -13.52 8.44 -7.93
N GLN A 145 -14.36 7.90 -8.81
CA GLN A 145 -15.05 6.63 -8.61
C GLN A 145 -14.08 5.45 -8.54
N ALA A 146 -13.17 5.34 -9.52
CA ALA A 146 -12.16 4.28 -9.53
C ALA A 146 -11.22 4.38 -8.34
N LEU A 147 -10.76 5.60 -7.99
CA LEU A 147 -9.90 5.82 -6.84
C LEU A 147 -10.60 5.51 -5.51
N ALA A 148 -11.89 5.85 -5.36
CA ALA A 148 -12.66 5.55 -4.16
C ALA A 148 -12.73 4.04 -3.89
N LEU A 149 -13.01 3.22 -4.92
CA LEU A 149 -12.98 1.76 -4.78
C LEU A 149 -11.58 1.25 -4.42
N VAL A 150 -10.55 1.73 -5.11
CA VAL A 150 -9.15 1.36 -4.82
C VAL A 150 -8.80 1.66 -3.36
N TYR A 151 -9.17 2.85 -2.85
CA TYR A 151 -8.90 3.22 -1.46
C TYR A 151 -9.66 2.37 -0.45
N GLN A 152 -10.92 1.99 -0.72
CA GLN A 152 -11.70 1.10 0.13
C GLN A 152 -11.03 -0.28 0.24
N LEU A 153 -10.61 -0.87 -0.89
CA LEU A 153 -9.99 -2.19 -0.92
C LEU A 153 -8.59 -2.17 -0.29
N LEU A 154 -7.76 -1.19 -0.62
CA LEU A 154 -6.45 -1.02 0.02
C LEU A 154 -6.58 -0.70 1.51
N GLY A 155 -7.58 0.07 1.91
CA GLY A 155 -7.88 0.36 3.32
C GLY A 155 -8.17 -0.93 4.09
N ALA A 156 -9.06 -1.78 3.59
CA ALA A 156 -9.37 -3.06 4.21
C ALA A 156 -8.12 -3.95 4.35
N ILE A 157 -7.33 -4.08 3.28
CA ILE A 157 -6.11 -4.89 3.25
C ILE A 157 -5.07 -4.38 4.25
N ASN A 158 -4.73 -3.08 4.18
CA ASN A 158 -3.65 -2.51 5.00
C ASN A 158 -4.05 -2.42 6.47
N TYR A 159 -5.29 -2.01 6.76
CA TYR A 159 -5.77 -1.91 8.14
C TYR A 159 -5.73 -3.25 8.84
N PHE A 160 -6.22 -4.32 8.18
CA PHE A 160 -6.16 -5.67 8.73
C PHE A 160 -4.72 -6.13 8.94
N ALA A 161 -3.83 -5.91 7.97
CA ALA A 161 -2.44 -6.35 8.03
C ALA A 161 -1.66 -5.76 9.22
N ILE A 162 -1.94 -4.50 9.60
CA ILE A 162 -1.26 -3.84 10.72
C ILE A 162 -1.95 -4.07 12.07
N SER A 163 -3.20 -4.58 12.08
CA SER A 163 -4.03 -4.71 13.28
C SER A 163 -3.75 -5.96 14.10
N LYS A 164 -2.92 -6.89 13.61
CA LYS A 164 -2.65 -8.17 14.27
C LYS A 164 -2.35 -8.03 15.76
N PRO A 165 -1.37 -7.25 16.23
CA PRO A 165 -1.04 -7.18 17.65
C PRO A 165 -2.21 -6.66 18.52
N THR A 166 -3.01 -5.74 17.95
CA THR A 166 -4.18 -5.17 18.63
C THR A 166 -5.31 -6.21 18.75
N LEU A 167 -5.60 -6.91 17.65
CA LEU A 167 -6.67 -7.90 17.62
C LEU A 167 -6.34 -9.12 18.48
N GLU A 168 -5.10 -9.59 18.46
CA GLU A 168 -4.63 -10.65 19.38
C GLU A 168 -4.73 -10.20 20.84
N GLY A 169 -4.35 -8.96 21.15
CA GLY A 169 -4.45 -8.42 22.50
C GLY A 169 -5.88 -8.26 23.02
N ILE A 170 -6.84 -7.96 22.13
CA ILE A 170 -8.26 -7.77 22.52
C ILE A 170 -9.03 -9.10 22.56
N PHE A 171 -8.84 -9.96 21.56
CA PHE A 171 -9.67 -11.14 21.34
C PHE A 171 -8.96 -12.47 21.60
N GLY A 172 -7.65 -12.47 21.83
CA GLY A 172 -6.81 -13.64 22.02
C GLY A 172 -6.35 -14.27 20.68
N ASP A 173 -5.28 -15.08 20.78
CA ASP A 173 -4.59 -15.67 19.63
C ASP A 173 -5.49 -16.64 18.85
N GLU A 174 -6.34 -17.41 19.56
CA GLU A 174 -7.25 -18.38 18.93
C GLU A 174 -8.30 -17.69 18.05
N THR A 175 -8.94 -16.63 18.59
CA THR A 175 -9.92 -15.83 17.84
C THR A 175 -9.26 -15.14 16.65
N TYR A 176 -8.04 -14.61 16.84
CA TYR A 176 -7.31 -13.99 15.74
C TYR A 176 -6.96 -15.00 14.65
N ALA A 177 -6.54 -16.21 14.99
CA ALA A 177 -6.21 -17.25 14.01
C ALA A 177 -7.45 -17.65 13.17
N ALA A 178 -8.62 -17.75 13.81
CA ALA A 178 -9.87 -18.00 13.12
C ALA A 178 -10.25 -16.82 12.20
N LEU A 179 -10.15 -15.57 12.71
CA LEU A 179 -10.40 -14.36 11.94
C LEU A 179 -9.47 -14.27 10.72
N ASP A 180 -8.19 -14.57 10.89
CA ASP A 180 -7.19 -14.54 9.82
C ASP A 180 -7.54 -15.49 8.67
N THR A 181 -8.05 -16.67 8.99
CA THR A 181 -8.52 -17.63 7.98
C THR A 181 -9.77 -17.14 7.23
N VAL A 182 -10.71 -16.52 7.95
CA VAL A 182 -11.98 -16.03 7.39
C VAL A 182 -11.79 -14.74 6.59
N PHE A 183 -10.84 -13.88 6.99
CA PHE A 183 -10.67 -12.55 6.39
C PHE A 183 -10.38 -12.62 4.89
N GLU A 184 -9.53 -13.53 4.43
CA GLU A 184 -9.23 -13.66 3.00
C GLU A 184 -10.48 -14.05 2.18
N GLN A 185 -11.34 -14.92 2.74
CA GLN A 185 -12.60 -15.32 2.09
C GLN A 185 -13.57 -14.14 2.01
N GLN A 186 -13.70 -13.37 3.10
CA GLN A 186 -14.56 -12.17 3.14
C GLN A 186 -14.01 -11.07 2.23
N LEU A 187 -12.70 -10.88 2.17
CA LEU A 187 -12.07 -9.93 1.26
C LEU A 187 -12.35 -10.31 -0.21
N ARG A 188 -12.24 -11.59 -0.55
CA ARG A 188 -12.59 -12.10 -1.89
C ARG A 188 -14.05 -11.78 -2.24
N ALA A 189 -14.98 -12.09 -1.34
CA ALA A 189 -16.40 -11.79 -1.54
C ALA A 189 -16.67 -10.29 -1.71
N LEU A 190 -16.00 -9.46 -0.90
CA LEU A 190 -16.09 -8.00 -1.00
C LEU A 190 -15.61 -7.49 -2.38
N ILE A 191 -14.45 -7.95 -2.84
CA ILE A 191 -13.89 -7.56 -4.13
C ILE A 191 -14.84 -7.98 -5.26
N SER A 192 -15.28 -9.24 -5.27
CA SER A 192 -16.19 -9.76 -6.30
C SER A 192 -17.50 -8.98 -6.34
N ALA A 193 -18.11 -8.70 -5.18
CA ALA A 193 -19.35 -7.93 -5.09
C ALA A 193 -19.15 -6.48 -5.58
N ALA A 194 -18.06 -5.82 -5.17
CA ALA A 194 -17.74 -4.46 -5.58
C ALA A 194 -17.51 -4.34 -7.10
N LEU A 195 -16.85 -5.32 -7.71
CA LEU A 195 -16.58 -5.32 -9.13
C LEU A 195 -17.80 -5.72 -10.00
N ALA A 196 -18.76 -6.45 -9.42
CA ALA A 196 -20.01 -6.80 -10.09
C ALA A 196 -21.05 -5.66 -10.05
N SER A 197 -20.99 -4.80 -9.03
CA SER A 197 -21.94 -3.72 -8.86
C SER A 197 -21.56 -2.49 -9.68
N SER A 198 -22.42 -2.10 -10.63
CA SER A 198 -22.26 -0.88 -11.44
C SER A 198 -22.69 0.38 -10.69
N THR A 199 -22.49 0.48 -9.40
CA THR A 199 -22.82 1.66 -8.62
C THR A 199 -21.75 2.73 -8.81
N ALA A 200 -21.62 3.25 -10.05
CA ALA A 200 -21.32 4.66 -10.17
C ALA A 200 -22.58 5.40 -9.71
N PRO A 201 -22.67 5.99 -8.50
CA PRO A 201 -23.75 6.91 -8.23
C PRO A 201 -23.65 7.96 -9.34
N SER A 202 -24.70 8.08 -10.14
CA SER A 202 -24.86 9.26 -10.98
C SER A 202 -24.84 10.43 -10.00
N VAL A 203 -23.73 11.16 -9.94
CA VAL A 203 -23.71 12.45 -9.28
C VAL A 203 -24.61 13.32 -10.13
N SER A 204 -25.89 13.35 -9.77
CA SER A 204 -26.80 14.37 -10.28
C SER A 204 -26.18 15.69 -9.82
N SER A 205 -25.88 16.55 -10.78
CA SER A 205 -25.40 17.92 -10.59
C SER A 205 -26.43 18.83 -9.91
N ASP A 206 -27.42 18.27 -9.26
CA ASP A 206 -28.46 19.01 -8.54
C ASP A 206 -28.03 19.23 -7.08
N GLY A 207 -27.39 20.37 -6.87
CA GLY A 207 -27.60 21.25 -5.72
C GLY A 207 -27.50 20.66 -4.32
N LEU A 208 -26.28 20.43 -3.81
CA LEU A 208 -26.02 20.58 -2.38
C LEU A 208 -25.34 21.94 -2.13
N SER A 209 -26.15 23.01 -2.22
CA SER A 209 -25.82 24.26 -1.57
C SER A 209 -25.94 24.03 -0.07
N ILE A 210 -24.86 23.67 0.59
CA ILE A 210 -24.77 23.71 2.05
C ILE A 210 -24.64 25.18 2.43
N ASN A 211 -25.75 25.77 2.81
CA ASN A 211 -25.81 27.05 3.54
C ASN A 211 -25.09 26.85 4.89
N LEU A 212 -23.85 27.23 4.99
CA LEU A 212 -23.15 27.49 6.25
C LEU A 212 -23.48 28.93 6.65
N GLN A 213 -24.66 29.13 7.30
CA GLN A 213 -24.90 30.26 8.19
C GLN A 213 -24.66 29.76 9.62
N MET A 214 -23.65 30.29 10.22
CA MET A 214 -23.27 30.73 11.57
C MET A 214 -21.83 30.34 11.87
#